data_1c4cc8927f255a24898d874a2abeaa61
#
_entry.id   1c4cc8927f255a24898d874a2abeaa61
#
_cell.length_a   1.000
_cell.length_b   1.000
_cell.length_c   1.000
_cell.angle_alpha   90.00
_cell.angle_beta   90.00
_cell.angle_gamma   90.00
#
_symmetry.space_group_name_H-M   'P 1'
#
loop_
_entity.id
_entity.type
_entity.pdbx_description
1 polymer ?
#
loop_
_entity_poly.entity_id
_entity_poly.type
_entity_poly.pdbx_seq_one_letter_code
_entity_poly.pdbx_strand_id
1 'polypeptide(L)'
;NIGDNCKICGITGDRKQFVTLYTLHRVARIQIGDNASLYAARLSSRYAITVGRDVHIEESGIMDTDFHSLERGRGKPVNESLESCAVIIGDRVRIGARSMVTKGVRIGDGALIGPGSVVTRSIPGSCFALGNPAKVLSQT
;
A
#
# COMPACT_ATOMS: atom_id res chain seq x y z
N ASN A 1 7.68 11.19 5.66
CA ASN A 1 8.51 11.91 4.68
C ASN A 1 8.00 11.65 3.27
N ILE A 2 7.98 12.67 2.45
CA ILE A 2 7.62 12.61 1.03
C ILE A 2 8.82 13.15 0.26
N GLY A 3 9.25 12.41 -0.76
CA GLY A 3 10.37 12.77 -1.63
C GLY A 3 10.04 13.91 -2.61
N ASP A 4 10.96 14.18 -3.50
CA ASP A 4 10.85 15.27 -4.46
C ASP A 4 9.96 14.90 -5.66
N ASN A 5 9.36 15.92 -6.29
CA ASN A 5 8.53 15.80 -7.51
C ASN A 5 7.34 14.84 -7.39
N CYS A 6 6.84 14.59 -6.19
CA CYS A 6 5.69 13.72 -5.98
C CYS A 6 4.39 14.40 -6.43
N LYS A 7 3.49 13.61 -7.04
CA LYS A 7 2.12 14.01 -7.38
C LYS A 7 1.16 13.40 -6.37
N ILE A 8 0.50 14.25 -5.59
CA ILE A 8 -0.47 13.83 -4.57
C ILE A 8 -1.80 14.47 -4.91
N CYS A 9 -2.67 13.72 -5.58
CA CYS A 9 -3.88 14.24 -6.18
C CYS A 9 -5.11 13.47 -5.66
N GLY A 10 -6.11 14.22 -5.22
CA GLY A 10 -7.45 13.68 -5.00
C GLY A 10 -8.25 13.61 -6.31
N ILE A 11 -9.37 12.91 -6.27
CA ILE A 11 -10.37 12.94 -7.32
C ILE A 11 -11.39 14.03 -6.98
N THR A 12 -11.66 14.90 -7.95
CA THR A 12 -12.66 15.97 -7.85
C THR A 12 -13.92 15.60 -8.61
N GLY A 13 -15.06 16.14 -8.22
CA GLY A 13 -16.36 15.87 -8.81
C GLY A 13 -17.40 15.48 -7.75
N ASP A 14 -18.43 14.76 -8.14
CA ASP A 14 -19.52 14.37 -7.24
C ASP A 14 -19.08 13.42 -6.11
N ARG A 15 -17.98 12.70 -6.32
CA ARG A 15 -17.34 11.84 -5.33
C ARG A 15 -15.93 12.34 -5.04
N LYS A 16 -15.82 13.25 -4.08
CA LYS A 16 -14.54 13.74 -3.63
C LYS A 16 -13.77 12.63 -2.90
N GLN A 17 -12.62 12.26 -3.43
CA GLN A 17 -11.70 11.34 -2.77
C GLN A 17 -10.35 12.03 -2.59
N PHE A 18 -9.80 11.91 -1.41
CA PHE A 18 -8.53 12.52 -1.05
C PHE A 18 -7.44 11.47 -0.94
N VAL A 19 -6.21 11.87 -1.15
CA VAL A 19 -5.08 11.08 -0.67
C VAL A 19 -5.05 11.20 0.85
N THR A 20 -5.01 10.08 1.54
CA THR A 20 -4.96 10.03 2.99
C THR A 20 -3.69 9.33 3.44
N LEU A 21 -2.85 10.04 4.16
CA LEU A 21 -1.67 9.49 4.83
C LEU A 21 -1.95 9.53 6.33
N TYR A 22 -2.17 8.38 6.91
CA TYR A 22 -2.60 8.29 8.30
C TYR A 22 -1.64 7.42 9.12
N THR A 23 -1.16 7.96 10.25
CA THR A 23 -0.34 7.23 11.21
C THR A 23 -1.12 7.01 12.50
N LEU A 24 -1.20 5.76 12.95
CA LEU A 24 -1.97 5.33 14.12
C LEU A 24 -1.16 5.37 15.42
N HIS A 25 0.15 5.55 15.32
CA HIS A 25 1.03 5.56 16.47
C HIS A 25 2.14 6.59 16.28
N ARG A 26 2.60 7.19 17.39
CA ARG A 26 3.63 8.26 17.35
C ARG A 26 4.97 7.88 16.71
N VAL A 27 5.28 6.58 16.66
CA VAL A 27 6.50 6.07 16.01
C VAL A 27 6.24 5.50 14.63
N ALA A 28 4.99 5.48 14.17
CA ALA A 28 4.64 5.00 12.83
C ALA A 28 5.23 5.91 11.75
N ARG A 29 5.62 5.31 10.64
CA ARG A 29 6.29 6.03 9.55
C ARG A 29 5.65 5.71 8.20
N ILE A 30 5.45 6.74 7.41
CA ILE A 30 5.15 6.63 5.98
C ILE A 30 6.27 7.36 5.25
N GLN A 31 6.99 6.64 4.40
CA GLN A 31 8.04 7.18 3.55
C GLN A 31 7.65 6.99 2.09
N ILE A 32 7.72 8.04 1.30
CA ILE A 32 7.39 8.04 -0.12
C ILE A 32 8.61 8.56 -0.86
N GLY A 33 9.12 7.76 -1.78
CA GLY A 33 10.27 8.09 -2.61
C GLY A 33 9.94 9.13 -3.68
N ASP A 34 10.98 9.60 -4.36
CA ASP A 34 10.88 10.64 -5.38
C ASP A 34 10.01 10.22 -6.58
N ASN A 35 9.41 11.20 -7.23
CA ASN A 35 8.57 11.03 -8.42
C ASN A 35 7.37 10.10 -8.22
N ALA A 36 6.97 9.81 -6.99
CA ALA A 36 5.79 8.99 -6.74
C ALA A 36 4.51 9.74 -7.10
N SER A 37 3.54 9.02 -7.64
CA SER A 37 2.23 9.55 -7.99
C SER A 37 1.15 8.79 -7.23
N LEU A 38 0.43 9.50 -6.37
CA LEU A 38 -0.68 8.96 -5.57
C LEU A 38 -1.97 9.69 -5.97
N TYR A 39 -2.93 8.92 -6.48
CA TYR A 39 -4.24 9.42 -6.86
C TYR A 39 -5.30 8.79 -5.96
N ALA A 40 -5.92 9.59 -5.10
CA ALA A 40 -6.94 9.15 -4.14
C ALA A 40 -6.53 7.89 -3.32
N ALA A 41 -5.24 7.71 -3.12
CA ALA A 41 -4.68 6.57 -2.39
C ALA A 41 -4.80 6.79 -0.87
N ARG A 42 -4.98 5.70 -0.14
CA ARG A 42 -5.03 5.70 1.32
C ARG A 42 -3.92 4.83 1.90
N LEU A 43 -2.99 5.44 2.62
CA LEU A 43 -1.93 4.76 3.34
C LEU A 43 -2.19 4.91 4.85
N SER A 44 -2.40 3.78 5.53
CA SER A 44 -2.70 3.74 6.96
C SER A 44 -1.64 2.93 7.68
N SER A 45 -0.81 3.59 8.47
CA SER A 45 0.35 2.97 9.10
C SER A 45 0.26 2.98 10.62
N ARG A 46 0.50 1.83 11.23
CA ARG A 46 0.78 1.65 12.66
C ARG A 46 2.27 1.46 12.92
N TYR A 47 3.00 0.92 11.96
CA TYR A 47 4.43 0.59 12.05
C TYR A 47 5.24 1.31 10.99
N ALA A 48 5.27 0.80 9.77
CA ALA A 48 5.97 1.43 8.66
C ALA A 48 5.40 1.06 7.30
N ILE A 49 5.19 2.05 6.45
CA ILE A 49 4.92 1.88 5.03
C ILE A 49 6.02 2.63 4.27
N THR A 50 6.73 1.90 3.43
CA THR A 50 7.75 2.47 2.54
C THR A 50 7.31 2.30 1.09
N VAL A 51 7.29 3.40 0.37
CA VAL A 51 7.00 3.48 -1.07
C VAL A 51 8.27 3.96 -1.76
N GLY A 52 8.72 3.21 -2.75
CA GLY A 52 9.91 3.52 -3.53
C GLY A 52 9.75 4.70 -4.47
N ARG A 53 10.71 4.87 -5.37
CA ARG A 53 10.73 5.93 -6.39
C ARG A 53 9.91 5.54 -7.61
N ASP A 54 9.39 6.54 -8.32
CA ASP A 54 8.64 6.36 -9.58
C ASP A 54 7.43 5.42 -9.44
N VAL A 55 6.85 5.33 -8.25
CA VAL A 55 5.69 4.48 -7.94
C VAL A 55 4.41 5.20 -8.34
N HIS A 56 3.44 4.44 -8.85
CA HIS A 56 2.11 4.93 -9.19
C HIS A 56 1.03 4.13 -8.46
N ILE A 57 0.19 4.81 -7.70
CA ILE A 57 -0.88 4.20 -6.90
C ILE A 57 -2.20 4.93 -7.19
N GLU A 58 -3.21 4.19 -7.65
CA GLU A 58 -4.55 4.72 -7.93
C GLU A 58 -5.59 4.15 -6.96
N GLU A 59 -6.42 5.01 -6.38
CA GLU A 59 -7.62 4.69 -5.57
C GLU A 59 -7.48 3.45 -4.68
N SER A 60 -6.29 3.21 -4.14
CA SER A 60 -5.97 1.95 -3.48
C SER A 60 -5.66 2.15 -2.01
N GLY A 61 -5.93 1.11 -1.22
CA GLY A 61 -5.61 1.06 0.21
C GLY A 61 -4.33 0.30 0.48
N ILE A 62 -3.45 0.87 1.30
CA ILE A 62 -2.25 0.21 1.79
C ILE A 62 -2.26 0.31 3.31
N MET A 63 -2.14 -0.85 3.98
CA MET A 63 -2.18 -0.90 5.43
C MET A 63 -1.15 -1.89 5.98
N ASP A 64 -0.50 -1.50 7.05
CA ASP A 64 0.47 -2.34 7.77
C ASP A 64 -0.09 -2.92 9.09
N THR A 65 -1.40 -2.92 9.26
CA THR A 65 -2.07 -3.38 10.47
C THR A 65 -3.48 -3.84 10.16
N ASP A 66 -4.00 -4.77 10.96
CA ASP A 66 -5.42 -5.12 10.95
C ASP A 66 -6.28 -4.13 11.78
N PHE A 67 -5.66 -3.11 12.35
CA PHE A 67 -6.25 -2.10 13.25
C PHE A 67 -6.76 -2.66 14.58
N HIS A 68 -7.41 -3.81 14.57
CA HIS A 68 -7.94 -4.53 15.73
C HIS A 68 -8.12 -6.00 15.38
N SER A 69 -8.21 -6.85 16.40
CA SER A 69 -8.44 -8.28 16.21
C SER A 69 -9.75 -8.54 15.47
N LEU A 70 -9.72 -9.46 14.52
CA LEU A 70 -10.89 -10.01 13.84
C LEU A 70 -11.55 -11.13 14.62
N GLU A 71 -10.92 -11.61 15.72
CA GLU A 71 -11.49 -12.62 16.60
C GLU A 71 -12.64 -12.05 17.44
N ARG A 72 -13.43 -12.94 18.03
CA ARG A 72 -14.46 -12.56 19.01
C ARG A 72 -13.86 -11.71 20.12
N GLY A 73 -14.39 -10.50 20.30
CA GLY A 73 -13.86 -9.52 21.25
C GLY A 73 -12.97 -8.50 20.58
N ARG A 74 -13.56 -7.62 19.77
CA ARG A 74 -12.91 -6.42 19.24
C ARG A 74 -12.20 -5.68 20.38
N GLY A 75 -10.93 -5.43 20.24
CA GLY A 75 -10.11 -4.80 21.28
C GLY A 75 -9.14 -5.76 21.97
N LYS A 76 -9.17 -7.06 21.66
CA LYS A 76 -8.08 -7.95 22.04
C LYS A 76 -6.79 -7.50 21.38
N PRO A 77 -5.64 -7.65 22.04
CA PRO A 77 -4.36 -7.36 21.43
C PRO A 77 -4.17 -8.15 20.14
N VAL A 78 -3.73 -7.50 19.09
CA VAL A 78 -3.25 -8.16 17.88
C VAL A 78 -1.77 -8.49 18.04
N ASN A 79 -1.37 -9.69 17.66
CA ASN A 79 0.03 -10.08 17.64
C ASN A 79 0.70 -9.50 16.40
N GLU A 80 1.10 -8.24 16.50
CA GLU A 80 1.69 -7.46 15.40
C GLU A 80 3.00 -6.81 15.86
N SER A 81 3.94 -6.70 14.95
CA SER A 81 5.22 -6.02 15.15
C SER A 81 5.65 -5.27 13.90
N LEU A 82 6.60 -4.35 14.03
CA LEU A 82 7.21 -3.67 12.88
C LEU A 82 7.77 -4.69 11.88
N GLU A 83 8.46 -5.72 12.37
CA GLU A 83 9.13 -6.72 11.53
C GLU A 83 8.13 -7.55 10.71
N SER A 84 7.02 -7.95 11.32
CA SER A 84 6.02 -8.79 10.66
C SER A 84 5.00 -8.03 9.83
N CYS A 85 4.83 -6.72 10.07
CA CYS A 85 3.72 -5.95 9.51
C CYS A 85 4.12 -4.86 8.53
N ALA A 86 5.38 -4.40 8.56
CA ALA A 86 5.84 -3.35 7.65
C ALA A 86 5.54 -3.70 6.19
N VAL A 87 5.04 -2.72 5.45
CA VAL A 87 4.78 -2.84 4.01
C VAL A 87 5.88 -2.11 3.25
N ILE A 88 6.44 -2.79 2.26
CA ILE A 88 7.49 -2.24 1.40
C ILE A 88 7.06 -2.36 -0.06
N ILE A 89 6.95 -1.23 -0.73
CA ILE A 89 6.69 -1.12 -2.16
C ILE A 89 7.97 -0.64 -2.81
N GLY A 90 8.52 -1.45 -3.70
CA GLY A 90 9.76 -1.16 -4.42
C GLY A 90 9.63 -0.03 -5.43
N ASP A 91 10.71 0.23 -6.13
CA ASP A 91 10.77 1.27 -7.17
C ASP A 91 9.95 0.88 -8.41
N ARG A 92 9.40 1.86 -9.12
CA ARG A 92 8.67 1.68 -10.40
C ARG A 92 7.47 0.72 -10.33
N VAL A 93 6.94 0.49 -9.14
CA VAL A 93 5.72 -0.31 -8.95
C VAL A 93 4.50 0.47 -9.40
N ARG A 94 3.55 -0.22 -10.02
CA ARG A 94 2.24 0.32 -10.38
C ARG A 94 1.14 -0.47 -9.69
N ILE A 95 0.26 0.22 -8.98
CA ILE A 95 -0.88 -0.39 -8.30
C ILE A 95 -2.15 0.20 -8.90
N GLY A 96 -2.89 -0.66 -9.59
CA GLY A 96 -4.15 -0.31 -10.25
C GLY A 96 -5.27 -0.01 -9.26
N ALA A 97 -6.26 0.71 -9.74
CA ALA A 97 -7.36 1.25 -8.94
C ALA A 97 -8.10 0.18 -8.12
N ARG A 98 -8.55 0.59 -6.93
CA ARG A 98 -9.36 -0.24 -6.02
C ARG A 98 -8.68 -1.53 -5.58
N SER A 99 -7.36 -1.49 -5.50
CA SER A 99 -6.56 -2.58 -4.93
C SER A 99 -6.33 -2.38 -3.44
N MET A 100 -6.00 -3.47 -2.76
CA MET A 100 -5.67 -3.48 -1.33
C MET A 100 -4.34 -4.18 -1.13
N VAL A 101 -3.41 -3.54 -0.41
CA VAL A 101 -2.16 -4.16 0.04
C VAL A 101 -2.20 -4.29 1.55
N THR A 102 -2.04 -5.52 2.04
CA THR A 102 -2.16 -5.82 3.46
C THR A 102 -0.81 -5.84 4.17
N LYS A 103 -0.84 -5.89 5.48
CA LYS A 103 0.35 -5.92 6.35
C LYS A 103 1.36 -6.99 5.94
N GLY A 104 2.64 -6.69 6.14
CA GLY A 104 3.75 -7.62 5.91
C GLY A 104 4.09 -7.87 4.45
N VAL A 105 3.40 -7.25 3.51
CA VAL A 105 3.62 -7.44 2.07
C VAL A 105 4.83 -6.65 1.59
N ARG A 106 5.65 -7.31 0.77
CA ARG A 106 6.70 -6.67 -0.04
C ARG A 106 6.36 -6.81 -1.51
N ILE A 107 6.34 -5.70 -2.23
CA ILE A 107 6.16 -5.68 -3.69
C ILE A 107 7.49 -5.27 -4.31
N GLY A 108 8.06 -6.16 -5.10
CA GLY A 108 9.37 -5.95 -5.72
C GLY A 108 9.35 -4.90 -6.85
N ASP A 109 10.52 -4.38 -7.17
CA ASP A 109 10.70 -3.33 -8.17
C ASP A 109 10.07 -3.67 -9.51
N GLY A 110 9.41 -2.69 -10.10
CA GLY A 110 8.79 -2.85 -11.42
C GLY A 110 7.59 -3.78 -11.48
N ALA A 111 7.07 -4.25 -10.35
CA ALA A 111 5.87 -5.07 -10.34
C ALA A 111 4.62 -4.26 -10.73
N LEU A 112 3.70 -4.92 -11.41
CA LEU A 112 2.39 -4.39 -11.79
C LEU A 112 1.30 -5.13 -11.02
N ILE A 113 0.48 -4.40 -10.30
CA ILE A 113 -0.70 -4.93 -9.61
C ILE A 113 -1.93 -4.49 -10.37
N GLY A 114 -2.66 -5.46 -10.92
CA GLY A 114 -3.88 -5.19 -11.66
C GLY A 114 -4.99 -4.63 -10.77
N PRO A 115 -5.93 -3.86 -11.33
CA PRO A 115 -6.99 -3.21 -10.56
C PRO A 115 -7.87 -4.23 -9.82
N GLY A 116 -8.43 -3.82 -8.68
CA GLY A 116 -9.30 -4.65 -7.86
C GLY A 116 -8.60 -5.82 -7.16
N SER A 117 -7.27 -5.81 -7.09
CA SER A 117 -6.50 -6.89 -6.48
C SER A 117 -6.41 -6.76 -4.98
N VAL A 118 -6.36 -7.89 -4.27
CA VAL A 118 -6.06 -7.95 -2.83
C VAL A 118 -4.74 -8.67 -2.63
N VAL A 119 -3.69 -7.90 -2.36
CA VAL A 119 -2.33 -8.40 -2.19
C VAL A 119 -2.11 -8.77 -0.73
N THR A 120 -2.15 -10.06 -0.45
CA THR A 120 -1.97 -10.63 0.90
C THR A 120 -0.64 -11.34 1.08
N ARG A 121 0.14 -11.47 0.01
CA ARG A 121 1.48 -12.08 -0.01
C ARG A 121 2.41 -11.24 -0.86
N SER A 122 3.70 -11.30 -0.56
CA SER A 122 4.71 -10.57 -1.30
C SER A 122 4.73 -10.96 -2.78
N ILE A 123 4.94 -9.96 -3.63
CA ILE A 123 5.00 -10.10 -5.09
C ILE A 123 6.44 -9.85 -5.54
N PRO A 124 7.04 -10.75 -6.31
CA PRO A 124 8.37 -10.53 -6.89
C PRO A 124 8.42 -9.30 -7.80
N GLY A 125 9.62 -8.76 -8.01
CA GLY A 125 9.83 -7.69 -8.96
C GLY A 125 9.57 -8.12 -10.40
N SER A 126 9.29 -7.15 -11.26
CA SER A 126 9.06 -7.36 -12.70
C SER A 126 8.03 -8.46 -13.00
N CYS A 127 6.94 -8.47 -12.23
CA CYS A 127 5.82 -9.39 -12.39
C CYS A 127 4.51 -8.65 -12.53
N PHE A 128 3.56 -9.25 -13.24
CA PHE A 128 2.16 -8.84 -13.22
C PHE A 128 1.37 -9.76 -12.29
N ALA A 129 0.69 -9.17 -11.33
CA ALA A 129 -0.17 -9.88 -10.38
C ALA A 129 -1.59 -9.32 -10.40
N LEU A 130 -2.57 -10.20 -10.26
CA LEU A 130 -3.98 -9.83 -10.32
C LEU A 130 -4.81 -10.77 -9.45
N GLY A 131 -5.90 -10.27 -8.92
CA GLY A 131 -6.97 -11.05 -8.31
C GLY A 131 -7.09 -10.91 -6.79
N ASN A 132 -7.99 -11.67 -6.21
CA ASN A 132 -8.23 -11.76 -4.77
C ASN A 132 -8.27 -13.24 -4.31
N PRO A 133 -7.22 -13.73 -3.64
CA PRO A 133 -5.94 -13.08 -3.44
C PRO A 133 -5.17 -12.87 -4.75
N ALA A 134 -4.36 -11.82 -4.81
CA ALA A 134 -3.53 -11.55 -5.98
C ALA A 134 -2.51 -12.66 -6.20
N LYS A 135 -2.42 -13.11 -7.46
CA LYS A 135 -1.46 -14.11 -7.91
C LYS A 135 -0.65 -13.59 -9.09
N VAL A 136 0.63 -13.96 -9.12
CA VAL A 136 1.48 -13.67 -10.26
C VAL A 136 0.99 -14.42 -11.48
N LEU A 137 0.71 -13.70 -12.56
CA LEU A 137 0.22 -14.26 -13.83
C LEU A 137 1.30 -14.31 -14.89
N SER A 138 2.22 -13.36 -14.90
CA SER A 138 3.31 -13.28 -15.87
C SER A 138 4.48 -12.46 -15.33
N GLN A 139 5.62 -12.57 -15.98
CA GLN A 139 6.71 -11.62 -15.84
C GLN A 139 6.53 -10.47 -16.83
N THR A 140 6.94 -9.28 -16.41
CA THR A 140 6.89 -8.07 -17.24
C THR A 140 8.21 -7.80 -17.94
#